data_9c315e571fffe2b40746e118b1fbd03f
#
_entry.id   9c315e571fffe2b40746e118b1fbd03f
#
_cell.length_a   1.000
_cell.length_b   1.000
_cell.length_c   1.000
_cell.angle_alpha   90.00
_cell.angle_beta   90.00
_cell.angle_gamma   90.00
#
_symmetry.space_group_name_H-M   'P 1'
#
loop_
_entity.id
_entity.type
_entity.pdbx_description
1 polymer ?
#
loop_
_entity_poly.entity_id
_entity_poly.type
_entity_poly.pdbx_seq_one_letter_code
_entity_poly.pdbx_strand_id
1 'polypeptide(L)'
;MKTPYRIEVKVIEQKGRCDFGHRIGDVFKVDGDTMQGKICWHSLCSMTYKLHGFLYGTDYPWLDEKDKDIVWHPCPDFKNPVIYEIRRFKI
;
A
#
# COMPACT_ATOMS: atom_id res chain seq x y z
N MET A 1 -19.10 5.81 -1.51
CA MET A 1 -19.05 5.16 -0.19
C MET A 1 -18.01 5.86 0.68
N LYS A 2 -18.37 6.11 1.92
CA LYS A 2 -17.43 6.72 2.87
C LYS A 2 -16.80 5.65 3.73
N THR A 3 -15.50 5.78 3.96
CA THR A 3 -14.75 4.90 4.84
C THR A 3 -14.13 5.72 5.96
N PRO A 4 -13.83 5.12 7.14
CA PRO A 4 -13.23 5.86 8.25
C PRO A 4 -11.81 6.36 7.94
N TYR A 5 -11.13 5.74 6.97
CA TYR A 5 -9.77 6.12 6.58
C TYR A 5 -9.65 6.27 5.08
N ARG A 6 -8.66 7.02 4.65
CA ARG A 6 -8.15 7.00 3.27
C ARG A 6 -6.72 6.47 3.30
N ILE A 7 -6.21 6.02 2.17
CA ILE A 7 -4.92 5.33 2.12
C ILE A 7 -4.04 5.95 1.05
N GLU A 8 -2.74 6.06 1.38
CA GLU A 8 -1.71 6.33 0.40
C GLU A 8 -0.72 5.18 0.40
N VAL A 9 -0.43 4.67 -0.80
CA VAL A 9 0.57 3.64 -1.03
C VAL A 9 1.74 4.30 -1.73
N LYS A 10 2.92 4.21 -1.12
CA LYS A 10 4.12 4.86 -1.64
C LYS A 10 5.22 3.84 -1.85
N VAL A 11 5.89 3.91 -2.99
CA VAL A 11 7.08 3.10 -3.24
C VAL A 11 8.23 3.70 -2.43
N ILE A 12 8.77 2.93 -1.48
CA ILE A 12 9.84 3.39 -0.61
C ILE A 12 11.18 2.71 -0.89
N GLU A 13 11.15 1.54 -1.55
CA GLU A 13 12.37 0.81 -1.88
C GLU A 13 12.13 -0.01 -3.13
N GLN A 14 13.16 -0.16 -3.95
CA GLN A 14 13.13 -1.01 -5.12
C GLN A 14 14.49 -1.67 -5.27
N LYS A 15 14.51 -2.99 -5.44
CA LYS A 15 15.72 -3.76 -5.71
C LYS A 15 15.61 -4.37 -7.10
N GLY A 16 16.70 -4.29 -7.88
CA GLY A 16 16.71 -4.81 -9.22
C GLY A 16 15.87 -3.98 -10.17
N ARG A 17 15.15 -4.64 -11.07
CA ARG A 17 14.38 -4.00 -12.12
C ARG A 17 12.89 -4.32 -12.00
N CYS A 18 12.06 -3.30 -11.87
CA CYS A 18 10.61 -3.46 -11.89
C CYS A 18 10.11 -3.38 -13.33
N ASP A 19 9.53 -4.46 -13.84
CA ASP A 19 9.03 -4.48 -15.23
C ASP A 19 7.90 -3.50 -15.47
N PHE A 20 7.08 -3.24 -14.47
CA PHE A 20 6.04 -2.21 -14.55
C PHE A 20 6.65 -0.80 -14.65
N GLY A 21 7.81 -0.59 -14.02
CA GLY A 21 8.50 0.69 -14.03
C GLY A 21 8.24 1.56 -12.81
N HIS A 22 7.84 0.97 -11.68
CA HIS A 22 7.71 1.73 -10.43
C HIS A 22 9.05 2.33 -10.01
N ARG A 23 8.97 3.56 -9.50
CA ARG A 23 10.13 4.30 -8.97
C ARG A 23 9.87 4.73 -7.55
N ILE A 24 10.94 4.83 -6.77
CA ILE A 24 10.85 5.33 -5.40
C ILE A 24 10.16 6.70 -5.42
N GLY A 25 9.16 6.87 -4.57
CA GLY A 25 8.36 8.09 -4.50
C GLY A 25 7.04 8.03 -5.24
N ASP A 26 6.80 7.02 -6.08
CA ASP A 26 5.49 6.84 -6.72
C ASP A 26 4.41 6.67 -5.66
N VAL A 27 3.27 7.32 -5.87
CA VAL A 27 2.14 7.30 -4.92
C VAL A 27 0.88 6.83 -5.62
N PHE A 28 0.16 5.96 -4.94
CA PHE A 28 -1.15 5.47 -5.33
C PHE A 28 -2.10 5.70 -4.17
N LYS A 29 -3.34 6.12 -4.44
CA LYS A 29 -4.28 6.50 -3.39
C LYS A 29 -5.58 5.72 -3.48
N VAL A 30 -6.14 5.39 -2.32
CA VAL A 30 -7.46 4.78 -2.20
C VAL A 30 -8.29 5.65 -1.26
N ASP A 31 -9.46 6.09 -1.74
CA ASP A 31 -10.36 6.95 -0.99
C ASP A 31 -11.80 6.47 -1.19
N GLY A 32 -12.39 5.90 -0.15
CA GLY A 32 -13.71 5.30 -0.25
C GLY A 32 -13.74 4.17 -1.27
N ASP A 33 -14.50 4.37 -2.32
CA ASP A 33 -14.63 3.40 -3.41
C ASP A 33 -13.84 3.80 -4.67
N THR A 34 -12.98 4.79 -4.58
CA THR A 34 -12.18 5.26 -5.72
C THR A 34 -10.69 5.03 -5.53
N MET A 35 -9.99 4.89 -6.65
CA MET A 35 -8.54 4.73 -6.67
C MET A 35 -7.93 5.74 -7.63
N GLN A 36 -6.77 6.29 -7.28
CA GLN A 36 -6.04 7.25 -8.10
C GLN A 36 -4.58 6.87 -8.20
N GLY A 37 -4.03 6.97 -9.39
CA GLY A 37 -2.62 6.70 -9.66
C GLY A 37 -2.42 5.40 -10.41
N LYS A 38 -1.15 5.07 -10.61
CA LYS A 38 -0.76 3.84 -11.32
C LYS A 38 -0.16 2.86 -10.33
N ILE A 39 -0.60 1.62 -10.40
CA ILE A 39 -0.04 0.55 -9.61
C ILE A 39 0.00 -0.72 -10.44
N CYS A 40 1.08 -1.47 -10.29
CA CYS A 40 1.21 -2.76 -10.92
C CYS A 40 0.08 -3.69 -10.49
N TRP A 41 -0.56 -4.33 -11.47
CA TRP A 41 -1.66 -5.26 -11.23
C TRP A 41 -1.30 -6.35 -10.23
N HIS A 42 -0.09 -6.93 -10.37
CA HIS A 42 0.35 -7.99 -9.49
C HIS A 42 0.54 -7.51 -8.05
N SER A 43 1.09 -6.31 -7.89
CA SER A 43 1.23 -5.69 -6.57
C SER A 43 -0.12 -5.41 -5.94
N LEU A 44 -1.04 -4.83 -6.70
CA LEU A 44 -2.39 -4.53 -6.21
C LEU A 44 -3.09 -5.78 -5.72
N CYS A 45 -3.07 -6.85 -6.51
CA CYS A 45 -3.70 -8.12 -6.12
C CYS A 45 -3.12 -8.66 -4.82
N SER A 46 -1.80 -8.55 -4.64
CA SER A 46 -1.14 -9.10 -3.45
C SER A 46 -1.40 -8.28 -2.19
N MET A 47 -1.68 -6.97 -2.31
CA MET A 47 -1.85 -6.09 -1.15
C MET A 47 -3.31 -5.76 -0.82
N THR A 48 -4.26 -6.28 -1.58
CA THR A 48 -5.68 -5.89 -1.44
C THR A 48 -6.20 -6.08 -0.03
N TYR A 49 -5.82 -7.15 0.65
CA TYR A 49 -6.29 -7.40 2.01
C TYR A 49 -5.81 -6.32 3.00
N LYS A 50 -4.59 -5.81 2.81
CA LYS A 50 -4.05 -4.73 3.65
C LYS A 50 -4.76 -3.41 3.35
N LEU A 51 -5.02 -3.12 2.08
CA LEU A 51 -5.73 -1.91 1.69
C LEU A 51 -7.14 -1.92 2.25
N HIS A 52 -7.85 -3.01 2.04
CA HIS A 52 -9.24 -3.15 2.50
C HIS A 52 -9.31 -3.06 4.03
N GLY A 53 -8.43 -3.78 4.72
CA GLY A 53 -8.39 -3.75 6.18
C GLY A 53 -8.13 -2.34 6.72
N PHE A 54 -7.16 -1.64 6.16
CA PHE A 54 -6.82 -0.29 6.60
C PHE A 54 -7.93 0.73 6.35
N LEU A 55 -8.65 0.60 5.22
CA LEU A 55 -9.77 1.50 4.94
C LEU A 55 -10.83 1.46 6.03
N TYR A 56 -11.04 0.29 6.63
CA TYR A 56 -12.08 0.08 7.64
C TYR A 56 -11.55 0.03 9.07
N GLY A 57 -10.28 0.37 9.26
CA GLY A 57 -9.72 0.54 10.60
C GLY A 57 -9.19 -0.71 11.27
N THR A 58 -8.85 -1.74 10.51
CA THR A 58 -8.24 -2.94 11.07
C THR A 58 -6.89 -2.62 11.71
N ASP A 59 -6.66 -3.12 12.92
CA ASP A 59 -5.36 -3.04 13.58
C ASP A 59 -4.69 -4.42 13.47
N TYR A 60 -3.59 -4.47 12.72
CA TYR A 60 -2.86 -5.72 12.57
C TYR A 60 -2.00 -5.98 13.79
N PRO A 61 -2.01 -7.22 14.34
CA PRO A 61 -1.35 -7.51 15.61
C PRO A 61 0.18 -7.42 15.57
N TRP A 62 0.77 -7.45 14.38
CA TRP A 62 2.23 -7.33 14.26
C TRP A 62 2.74 -5.90 14.19
N LEU A 63 1.83 -4.90 14.21
CA LEU A 63 2.22 -3.49 14.18
C LEU A 63 2.31 -2.93 15.59
N ASP A 64 3.27 -2.04 15.82
CA ASP A 64 3.40 -1.31 17.07
C ASP A 64 2.27 -0.30 17.22
N GLU A 65 1.86 -0.05 18.47
CA GLU A 65 0.88 0.98 18.79
C GLU A 65 1.28 2.35 18.23
N LYS A 66 2.57 2.63 18.16
CA LYS A 66 3.07 3.92 17.65
C LYS A 66 2.96 4.03 16.13
N ASP A 67 2.98 2.90 15.42
CA ASP A 67 3.02 2.85 13.96
C ASP A 67 1.87 2.03 13.38
N LYS A 68 0.77 1.95 14.10
CA LYS A 68 -0.39 1.13 13.67
C LYS A 68 -1.04 1.62 12.38
N ASP A 69 -0.70 2.82 11.93
CA ASP A 69 -1.25 3.43 10.73
C ASP A 69 -0.36 3.25 9.50
N ILE A 70 0.71 2.48 9.64
CA ILE A 70 1.66 2.20 8.57
C ILE A 70 1.91 0.71 8.50
N VAL A 71 1.78 0.14 7.30
CA VAL A 71 2.15 -1.26 7.05
C VAL A 71 2.96 -1.31 5.76
N TRP A 72 3.96 -2.16 5.72
CA TRP A 72 4.79 -2.35 4.54
C TRP A 72 4.34 -3.60 3.78
N HIS A 73 4.56 -3.58 2.47
CA HIS A 73 4.17 -4.69 1.62
C HIS A 73 5.17 -4.84 0.47
N PRO A 74 5.79 -6.01 0.30
CA PRO A 74 6.64 -6.28 -0.86
C PRO A 74 5.79 -6.73 -2.05
N CYS A 75 6.21 -6.38 -3.26
CA CYS A 75 5.56 -6.93 -4.45
C CYS A 75 5.87 -8.44 -4.56
N PRO A 76 5.11 -9.18 -5.40
CA PRO A 76 5.31 -10.63 -5.52
C PRO A 76 6.62 -11.07 -6.17
N ASP A 77 7.32 -10.17 -6.85
CA ASP A 77 8.58 -10.50 -7.51
C ASP A 77 9.72 -10.56 -6.49
N PHE A 78 10.05 -11.76 -6.04
CA PHE A 78 11.06 -11.96 -5.00
C PHE A 78 12.49 -11.59 -5.45
N LYS A 79 12.74 -11.56 -6.76
CA LYS A 79 14.07 -11.22 -7.30
C LYS A 79 14.26 -9.71 -7.44
N ASN A 80 13.17 -8.99 -7.75
CA ASN A 80 13.22 -7.56 -7.99
C ASN A 80 12.12 -6.85 -7.18
N PRO A 81 12.12 -7.02 -5.85
CA PRO A 81 10.99 -6.54 -5.06
C PRO A 81 10.90 -5.03 -5.03
N VAL A 82 9.67 -4.55 -5.17
CA VAL A 82 9.29 -3.18 -4.85
C VAL A 82 8.66 -3.23 -3.47
N ILE A 83 9.12 -2.37 -2.58
CA ILE A 83 8.57 -2.27 -1.22
C ILE A 83 7.68 -1.05 -1.15
N TYR A 84 6.46 -1.27 -0.71
CA TYR A 84 5.45 -0.22 -0.54
C TYR A 84 5.27 0.10 0.93
N GLU A 85 5.10 1.39 1.23
CA GLU A 85 4.58 1.84 2.51
C GLU A 85 3.10 2.15 2.31
N ILE A 86 2.25 1.47 3.05
CA ILE A 86 0.80 1.67 3.03
C ILE A 86 0.46 2.45 4.30
N ARG A 87 0.02 3.68 4.13
CA ARG A 87 -0.30 4.58 5.23
C ARG A 87 -1.77 4.96 5.19
N ARG A 88 -2.45 4.88 6.33
CA ARG A 88 -3.83 5.32 6.45
C ARG A 88 -3.90 6.66 7.16
N PHE A 89 -4.87 7.46 6.74
CA PHE A 89 -5.17 8.76 7.34
C PHE A 89 -6.62 8.76 7.77
N LYS A 90 -6.87 9.11 9.02
CA LYS A 90 -8.23 9.17 9.52
C LYS A 90 -8.96 10.35 8.89
N ILE A 91 -10.18 10.10 8.44
CA ILE A 91 -11.03 11.12 7.85
C ILE A 91 -11.89 11.79 8.94
#